data_214f67c9204066b53a12482456ca6ac2
#
_entry.id   214f67c9204066b53a12482456ca6ac2
#
_cell.length_a   1.000
_cell.length_b   1.000
_cell.length_c   1.000
_cell.angle_alpha   90.00
_cell.angle_beta   90.00
_cell.angle_gamma   90.00
#
_symmetry.space_group_name_H-M   'P 1'
#
loop_
_entity.id
_entity.type
_entity.pdbx_description
1 polymer ?
#
loop_
_entity_poly.entity_id
_entity_poly.type
_entity_poly.pdbx_seq_one_letter_code
_entity_poly.pdbx_strand_id
1 'polypeptide(L)'
;MDNVLAGRVAIVTGGAGGIGSRIARAYTAAGARVVIASRSQDKLDRLAAELSASGPGSLAVATDVTVPEDVSNLFDRTVDAFGKLDILVNNAGGAMFVKQPLDLLPEEWAAAIALNLTSVFLCSQAAAKVMIEQGGGRIINVSSVAGIRMSPGFVHYGAAKAGVINLTKSLASCWGPHDINVNCIAPGLTATEGVADWLPPRTRKDGSPVPNLQFPPDPEHVADLAVFLASDSSARISGELFPIRALTELA
;
A
#
# COMPACT_ATOMS: atom_id res chain seq x y z
N MET A 1 11.25 12.35 -11.97
CA MET A 1 11.17 10.91 -12.40
C MET A 1 10.19 10.82 -13.57
N ASP A 2 10.57 11.40 -14.70
CA ASP A 2 9.64 11.53 -15.80
C ASP A 2 9.43 10.20 -16.52
N ASN A 3 8.17 9.74 -16.56
CA ASN A 3 7.69 8.60 -17.36
C ASN A 3 8.33 7.21 -17.07
N VAL A 4 8.92 7.00 -15.87
CA VAL A 4 9.54 5.69 -15.53
C VAL A 4 8.53 4.54 -15.47
N LEU A 5 7.23 4.82 -15.40
CA LEU A 5 6.13 3.85 -15.43
C LEU A 5 5.29 3.97 -16.71
N ALA A 6 5.82 4.62 -17.77
CA ALA A 6 5.09 4.79 -19.03
C ALA A 6 4.60 3.45 -19.58
N GLY A 7 3.31 3.40 -19.95
CA GLY A 7 2.66 2.21 -20.49
C GLY A 7 2.37 1.09 -19.47
N ARG A 8 2.74 1.25 -18.19
CA ARG A 8 2.38 0.30 -17.13
C ARG A 8 0.93 0.51 -16.67
N VAL A 9 0.29 -0.56 -16.22
CA VAL A 9 -1.03 -0.58 -15.59
C VAL A 9 -0.87 -0.97 -14.13
N ALA A 10 -1.38 -0.15 -13.23
CA ALA A 10 -1.24 -0.34 -11.78
C ALA A 10 -2.59 -0.38 -11.07
N ILE A 11 -2.79 -1.34 -10.16
CA ILE A 11 -3.88 -1.33 -9.19
C ILE A 11 -3.34 -0.79 -7.86
N VAL A 12 -4.08 0.15 -7.23
CA VAL A 12 -3.81 0.66 -5.88
C VAL A 12 -5.04 0.43 -5.01
N THR A 13 -4.98 -0.55 -4.09
CA THR A 13 -6.05 -0.79 -3.12
C THR A 13 -5.98 0.23 -1.98
N GLY A 14 -7.14 0.63 -1.43
CA GLY A 14 -7.21 1.76 -0.50
C GLY A 14 -6.81 3.09 -1.16
N GLY A 15 -6.97 3.20 -2.49
CA GLY A 15 -6.48 4.30 -3.31
C GLY A 15 -7.20 5.63 -3.10
N ALA A 16 -8.35 5.65 -2.41
CA ALA A 16 -9.18 6.85 -2.29
C ALA A 16 -8.74 7.86 -1.21
N GLY A 17 -7.65 7.61 -0.48
CA GLY A 17 -7.18 8.53 0.57
C GLY A 17 -5.83 8.17 1.16
N GLY A 18 -5.32 9.01 2.04
CA GLY A 18 -4.07 8.81 2.75
C GLY A 18 -2.88 8.48 1.83
N ILE A 19 -2.09 7.49 2.19
CA ILE A 19 -0.93 7.01 1.42
C ILE A 19 -1.36 6.53 0.02
N GLY A 20 -2.48 5.79 -0.10
CA GLY A 20 -2.93 5.22 -1.36
C GLY A 20 -3.20 6.26 -2.44
N SER A 21 -3.83 7.39 -2.09
CA SER A 21 -4.09 8.47 -3.04
C SER A 21 -2.81 9.17 -3.52
N ARG A 22 -1.79 9.25 -2.66
CA ARG A 22 -0.47 9.81 -3.03
C ARG A 22 0.29 8.88 -3.97
N ILE A 23 0.24 7.55 -3.69
CA ILE A 23 0.79 6.54 -4.60
C ILE A 23 0.10 6.62 -5.97
N ALA A 24 -1.24 6.71 -6.00
CA ALA A 24 -1.98 6.80 -7.25
C ALA A 24 -1.57 8.03 -8.08
N ARG A 25 -1.44 9.21 -7.45
CA ARG A 25 -0.96 10.44 -8.11
C ARG A 25 0.48 10.30 -8.60
N ALA A 26 1.37 9.77 -7.78
CA ALA A 26 2.77 9.58 -8.16
C ALA A 26 2.92 8.62 -9.34
N TYR A 27 2.13 7.54 -9.37
CA TYR A 27 2.12 6.59 -10.48
C TYR A 27 1.60 7.23 -11.77
N THR A 28 0.51 8.01 -11.68
CA THR A 28 -0.01 8.78 -12.82
C THR A 28 1.02 9.78 -13.35
N ALA A 29 1.68 10.53 -12.48
CA ALA A 29 2.75 11.46 -12.83
C ALA A 29 3.98 10.74 -13.44
N ALA A 30 4.22 9.48 -13.05
CA ALA A 30 5.26 8.64 -13.64
C ALA A 30 4.82 7.95 -14.96
N GLY A 31 3.62 8.21 -15.48
CA GLY A 31 3.13 7.73 -16.75
C GLY A 31 2.34 6.42 -16.73
N ALA A 32 1.96 5.91 -15.56
CA ALA A 32 1.13 4.71 -15.44
C ALA A 32 -0.36 5.01 -15.61
N ARG A 33 -1.10 4.05 -16.19
CA ARG A 33 -2.57 3.98 -16.04
C ARG A 33 -2.88 3.40 -14.67
N VAL A 34 -3.77 4.06 -13.91
CA VAL A 34 -4.00 3.69 -12.52
C VAL A 34 -5.44 3.27 -12.27
N VAL A 35 -5.62 2.07 -11.75
CA VAL A 35 -6.89 1.58 -11.20
C VAL A 35 -6.87 1.81 -9.70
N ILE A 36 -7.80 2.62 -9.21
CA ILE A 36 -7.97 2.89 -7.79
C ILE A 36 -9.15 2.10 -7.23
N ALA A 37 -8.92 1.38 -6.14
CA ALA A 37 -9.91 0.54 -5.50
C ALA A 37 -10.13 0.93 -4.03
N SER A 38 -11.37 1.11 -3.63
CA SER A 38 -11.80 1.29 -2.24
C SER A 38 -13.33 1.11 -2.14
N ARG A 39 -13.87 1.16 -0.92
CA ARG A 39 -15.32 1.00 -0.70
C ARG A 39 -16.15 2.23 -1.06
N SER A 40 -15.56 3.42 -1.16
CA SER A 40 -16.29 4.68 -1.38
C SER A 40 -16.22 5.10 -2.83
N GLN A 41 -17.28 4.81 -3.61
CA GLN A 41 -17.37 5.17 -5.03
C GLN A 41 -17.19 6.67 -5.25
N ASP A 42 -17.85 7.53 -4.48
CA ASP A 42 -17.77 9.00 -4.64
C ASP A 42 -16.34 9.55 -4.50
N LYS A 43 -15.55 8.99 -3.58
CA LYS A 43 -14.13 9.40 -3.42
C LYS A 43 -13.28 8.89 -4.57
N LEU A 44 -13.56 7.68 -5.05
CA LEU A 44 -12.88 7.10 -6.19
C LEU A 44 -13.14 7.89 -7.46
N ASP A 45 -14.39 8.26 -7.74
CA ASP A 45 -14.77 8.99 -8.97
C ASP A 45 -14.10 10.36 -9.04
N ARG A 46 -14.06 11.07 -7.91
CA ARG A 46 -13.35 12.36 -7.82
C ARG A 46 -11.85 12.22 -8.11
N LEU A 47 -11.20 11.24 -7.49
CA LEU A 47 -9.78 11.01 -7.72
C LEU A 47 -9.50 10.50 -9.14
N ALA A 48 -10.34 9.59 -9.67
CA ALA A 48 -10.18 9.10 -11.05
C ALA A 48 -10.30 10.22 -12.08
N ALA A 49 -11.23 11.16 -11.89
CA ALA A 49 -11.35 12.34 -12.77
C ALA A 49 -10.07 13.20 -12.72
N GLU A 50 -9.53 13.45 -11.51
CA GLU A 50 -8.26 14.16 -11.32
C GLU A 50 -7.10 13.46 -12.04
N LEU A 51 -6.93 12.15 -11.81
CA LEU A 51 -5.86 11.36 -12.40
C LEU A 51 -5.96 11.30 -13.94
N SER A 52 -7.18 11.15 -14.47
CA SER A 52 -7.40 11.11 -15.92
C SER A 52 -7.15 12.46 -16.60
N ALA A 53 -7.35 13.56 -15.89
CA ALA A 53 -7.03 14.90 -16.40
C ALA A 53 -5.52 15.18 -16.47
N SER A 54 -4.70 14.49 -15.68
CA SER A 54 -3.26 14.72 -15.54
C SER A 54 -2.38 13.59 -16.09
N GLY A 55 -2.94 12.49 -16.57
CA GLY A 55 -2.17 11.30 -16.96
C GLY A 55 -2.82 10.45 -18.06
N PRO A 56 -2.29 9.27 -18.32
CA PRO A 56 -2.69 8.41 -19.45
C PRO A 56 -4.04 7.70 -19.27
N GLY A 57 -4.75 7.98 -18.19
CA GLY A 57 -6.05 7.42 -17.86
C GLY A 57 -6.09 6.66 -16.52
N SER A 58 -7.28 6.62 -15.92
CA SER A 58 -7.53 5.92 -14.67
C SER A 58 -8.91 5.24 -14.67
N LEU A 59 -9.08 4.27 -13.78
CA LEU A 59 -10.32 3.56 -13.54
C LEU A 59 -10.64 3.53 -12.04
N ALA A 60 -11.88 3.81 -11.69
CA ALA A 60 -12.41 3.68 -10.34
C ALA A 60 -13.20 2.37 -10.21
N VAL A 61 -12.88 1.55 -9.22
CA VAL A 61 -13.61 0.31 -8.94
C VAL A 61 -13.95 0.23 -7.46
N ALA A 62 -15.24 0.30 -7.14
CA ALA A 62 -15.70 0.04 -5.76
C ALA A 62 -15.38 -1.41 -5.40
N THR A 63 -14.63 -1.59 -4.31
CA THR A 63 -14.09 -2.90 -3.92
C THR A 63 -13.96 -2.98 -2.41
N ASP A 64 -14.55 -3.98 -1.80
CA ASP A 64 -14.16 -4.45 -0.48
C ASP A 64 -13.14 -5.58 -0.64
N VAL A 65 -11.88 -5.30 -0.32
CA VAL A 65 -10.77 -6.26 -0.48
C VAL A 65 -10.88 -7.49 0.43
N THR A 66 -11.84 -7.49 1.39
CA THR A 66 -12.13 -8.65 2.24
C THR A 66 -13.13 -9.62 1.61
N VAL A 67 -13.75 -9.24 0.48
CA VAL A 67 -14.74 -10.01 -0.27
C VAL A 67 -14.08 -10.58 -1.53
N PRO A 68 -13.94 -11.91 -1.67
CA PRO A 68 -13.26 -12.53 -2.81
C PRO A 68 -13.87 -12.17 -4.18
N GLU A 69 -15.20 -12.03 -4.24
CA GLU A 69 -15.94 -11.70 -5.45
C GLU A 69 -15.61 -10.27 -5.92
N ASP A 70 -15.52 -9.31 -4.97
CA ASP A 70 -15.12 -7.94 -5.27
C ASP A 70 -13.67 -7.88 -5.76
N VAL A 71 -12.79 -8.69 -5.16
CA VAL A 71 -11.40 -8.81 -5.61
C VAL A 71 -11.37 -9.33 -7.05
N SER A 72 -12.07 -10.43 -7.36
CA SER A 72 -12.13 -10.95 -8.74
C SER A 72 -12.60 -9.87 -9.71
N ASN A 73 -13.73 -9.21 -9.43
CA ASN A 73 -14.28 -8.14 -10.26
C ASN A 73 -13.28 -6.98 -10.48
N LEU A 74 -12.47 -6.61 -9.48
CA LEU A 74 -11.45 -5.57 -9.61
C LEU A 74 -10.42 -5.94 -10.69
N PHE A 75 -9.92 -7.18 -10.66
CA PHE A 75 -8.90 -7.65 -11.61
C PHE A 75 -9.49 -7.85 -13.01
N ASP A 76 -10.68 -8.43 -13.12
CA ASP A 76 -11.39 -8.61 -14.40
C ASP A 76 -11.61 -7.26 -15.09
N ARG A 77 -12.15 -6.27 -14.37
CA ARG A 77 -12.36 -4.92 -14.88
C ARG A 77 -11.06 -4.21 -15.27
N THR A 78 -9.96 -4.51 -14.58
CA THR A 78 -8.65 -3.95 -14.93
C THR A 78 -8.15 -4.52 -16.26
N VAL A 79 -8.24 -5.84 -16.42
CA VAL A 79 -7.83 -6.51 -17.67
C VAL A 79 -8.73 -6.13 -18.83
N ASP A 80 -10.04 -6.05 -18.63
CA ASP A 80 -11.01 -5.60 -19.65
C ASP A 80 -10.71 -4.17 -20.13
N ALA A 81 -10.37 -3.26 -19.21
CA ALA A 81 -10.12 -1.85 -19.56
C ALA A 81 -8.75 -1.60 -20.19
N PHE A 82 -7.72 -2.34 -19.77
CA PHE A 82 -6.33 -2.03 -20.11
C PHE A 82 -5.54 -3.18 -20.73
N GLY A 83 -6.11 -4.38 -20.79
CA GLY A 83 -5.53 -5.57 -21.42
C GLY A 83 -4.42 -6.26 -20.62
N LYS A 84 -4.03 -5.72 -19.45
CA LYS A 84 -2.91 -6.23 -18.63
C LYS A 84 -2.90 -5.67 -17.22
N LEU A 85 -2.01 -6.22 -16.38
CA LEU A 85 -1.68 -5.69 -15.05
C LEU A 85 -0.17 -5.79 -14.79
N ASP A 86 0.53 -4.68 -14.70
CA ASP A 86 1.98 -4.66 -14.43
C ASP A 86 2.31 -4.52 -12.93
N ILE A 87 1.47 -3.78 -12.16
CA ILE A 87 1.78 -3.40 -10.80
C ILE A 87 0.55 -3.57 -9.90
N LEU A 88 0.74 -4.21 -8.74
CA LEU A 88 -0.23 -4.21 -7.64
C LEU A 88 0.35 -3.53 -6.42
N VAL A 89 -0.38 -2.57 -5.84
CA VAL A 89 -0.10 -1.99 -4.53
C VAL A 89 -1.19 -2.41 -3.54
N ASN A 90 -0.86 -3.31 -2.62
CA ASN A 90 -1.70 -3.69 -1.50
C ASN A 90 -1.55 -2.66 -0.37
N ASN A 91 -2.34 -1.58 -0.44
CA ASN A 91 -2.30 -0.50 0.54
C ASN A 91 -3.57 -0.47 1.43
N ALA A 92 -4.68 -1.08 1.02
CA ALA A 92 -5.89 -1.16 1.84
C ALA A 92 -5.59 -1.72 3.23
N GLY A 93 -6.04 -1.05 4.29
CA GLY A 93 -5.79 -1.46 5.66
C GLY A 93 -5.95 -0.31 6.66
N GLY A 94 -5.78 -0.63 7.94
CA GLY A 94 -5.84 0.34 9.02
C GLY A 94 -5.87 -0.34 10.39
N ALA A 95 -5.57 0.45 11.43
CA ALA A 95 -5.49 -0.06 12.80
C ALA A 95 -6.86 -0.47 13.42
N MET A 96 -7.97 0.00 12.85
CA MET A 96 -9.37 -0.28 13.19
C MET A 96 -9.73 -0.01 14.66
N PHE A 97 -9.15 -0.74 15.61
CA PHE A 97 -9.49 -0.71 17.03
C PHE A 97 -8.28 -0.28 17.86
N VAL A 98 -8.51 0.54 18.90
CA VAL A 98 -7.52 0.86 19.93
C VAL A 98 -8.01 0.22 21.22
N LYS A 99 -7.51 -0.97 21.56
CA LYS A 99 -7.97 -1.75 22.70
C LYS A 99 -6.82 -2.46 23.40
N GLN A 100 -6.98 -2.67 24.70
CA GLN A 100 -6.13 -3.61 25.44
C GLN A 100 -6.40 -5.04 24.97
N PRO A 101 -5.40 -5.94 25.00
CA PRO A 101 -5.58 -7.31 24.52
C PRO A 101 -6.70 -8.09 25.21
N LEU A 102 -6.99 -7.79 26.48
CA LEU A 102 -8.07 -8.45 27.25
C LEU A 102 -9.47 -8.01 26.78
N ASP A 103 -9.59 -6.83 26.15
CA ASP A 103 -10.86 -6.24 25.73
C ASP A 103 -11.12 -6.45 24.23
N LEU A 104 -10.16 -7.02 23.51
CA LEU A 104 -10.29 -7.27 22.07
C LEU A 104 -11.15 -8.51 21.83
N LEU A 105 -12.27 -8.33 21.12
CA LEU A 105 -13.18 -9.42 20.81
C LEU A 105 -12.65 -10.31 19.69
N PRO A 106 -12.97 -11.62 19.67
CA PRO A 106 -12.55 -12.53 18.61
C PRO A 106 -12.97 -12.08 17.20
N GLU A 107 -14.16 -11.52 17.06
CA GLU A 107 -14.66 -10.97 15.78
C GLU A 107 -13.91 -9.72 15.34
N GLU A 108 -13.48 -8.86 16.26
CA GLU A 108 -12.64 -7.70 15.95
C GLU A 108 -11.23 -8.13 15.50
N TRP A 109 -10.69 -9.15 16.19
CA TRP A 109 -9.44 -9.79 15.73
C TRP A 109 -9.59 -10.34 14.31
N ALA A 110 -10.63 -11.13 14.05
CA ALA A 110 -10.89 -11.74 12.75
C ALA A 110 -11.05 -10.68 11.65
N ALA A 111 -11.81 -9.60 11.92
CA ALA A 111 -12.00 -8.49 10.99
C ALA A 111 -10.67 -7.77 10.67
N ALA A 112 -9.82 -7.57 11.69
CA ALA A 112 -8.52 -6.94 11.48
C ALA A 112 -7.56 -7.82 10.65
N ILE A 113 -7.54 -9.13 10.88
CA ILE A 113 -6.77 -10.09 10.07
C ILE A 113 -7.31 -10.15 8.64
N ALA A 114 -8.64 -10.19 8.47
CA ALA A 114 -9.27 -10.19 7.16
C ALA A 114 -8.85 -8.97 6.33
N LEU A 115 -8.94 -7.76 6.92
CA LEU A 115 -8.61 -6.51 6.22
C LEU A 115 -7.10 -6.34 5.99
N ASN A 116 -6.25 -6.66 6.97
CA ASN A 116 -4.83 -6.25 6.94
C ASN A 116 -3.87 -7.34 6.48
N LEU A 117 -4.31 -8.60 6.39
CA LEU A 117 -3.48 -9.73 5.97
C LEU A 117 -4.15 -10.59 4.90
N THR A 118 -5.37 -11.10 5.15
CA THR A 118 -6.05 -11.99 4.20
C THR A 118 -6.30 -11.27 2.87
N SER A 119 -6.74 -10.02 2.89
CA SER A 119 -6.95 -9.21 1.69
C SER A 119 -5.68 -9.06 0.85
N VAL A 120 -4.52 -8.88 1.51
CA VAL A 120 -3.21 -8.79 0.83
C VAL A 120 -2.90 -10.09 0.08
N PHE A 121 -3.19 -11.23 0.71
CA PHE A 121 -3.03 -12.53 0.04
C PHE A 121 -3.98 -12.69 -1.14
N LEU A 122 -5.27 -12.39 -0.97
CA LEU A 122 -6.28 -12.51 -2.04
C LEU A 122 -5.93 -11.65 -3.26
N CYS A 123 -5.63 -10.38 -3.05
CA CYS A 123 -5.24 -9.48 -4.14
C CYS A 123 -3.92 -9.91 -4.79
N SER A 124 -2.93 -10.33 -4.00
CA SER A 124 -1.66 -10.81 -4.55
C SER A 124 -1.83 -12.08 -5.38
N GLN A 125 -2.68 -13.01 -4.95
CA GLN A 125 -2.99 -14.23 -5.69
C GLN A 125 -3.69 -13.91 -7.02
N ALA A 126 -4.66 -13.00 -7.03
CA ALA A 126 -5.36 -12.57 -8.24
C ALA A 126 -4.40 -11.87 -9.21
N ALA A 127 -3.53 -10.99 -8.71
CA ALA A 127 -2.50 -10.32 -9.52
C ALA A 127 -1.53 -11.32 -10.14
N ALA A 128 -1.03 -12.28 -9.34
CA ALA A 128 -0.06 -13.25 -9.81
C ALA A 128 -0.59 -14.12 -10.94
N LYS A 129 -1.89 -14.48 -10.96
CA LYS A 129 -2.49 -15.20 -12.09
C LYS A 129 -2.33 -14.43 -13.40
N VAL A 130 -2.68 -13.15 -13.41
CA VAL A 130 -2.53 -12.29 -14.60
C VAL A 130 -1.05 -12.09 -14.94
N MET A 131 -0.21 -11.81 -13.93
CA MET A 131 1.22 -11.51 -14.13
C MET A 131 2.01 -12.73 -14.66
N ILE A 132 1.68 -13.94 -14.24
CA ILE A 132 2.31 -15.18 -14.74
C ILE A 132 2.00 -15.37 -16.24
N GLU A 133 0.76 -15.19 -16.65
CA GLU A 133 0.34 -15.33 -18.05
C GLU A 133 1.01 -14.31 -18.97
N GLN A 134 1.29 -13.11 -18.48
CA GLN A 134 1.94 -12.05 -19.25
C GLN A 134 3.47 -11.98 -19.11
N GLY A 135 4.08 -12.85 -18.26
CA GLY A 135 5.53 -13.00 -18.12
C GLY A 135 6.21 -12.06 -17.12
N GLY A 136 5.48 -11.60 -16.10
CA GLY A 136 6.09 -10.86 -14.99
C GLY A 136 5.23 -9.72 -14.43
N GLY A 137 5.70 -9.12 -13.33
CA GLY A 137 4.99 -8.02 -12.68
C GLY A 137 5.68 -7.52 -11.40
N ARG A 138 5.03 -6.56 -10.74
CA ARG A 138 5.52 -5.96 -9.47
C ARG A 138 4.38 -5.94 -8.45
N ILE A 139 4.61 -6.51 -7.27
CA ILE A 139 3.67 -6.46 -6.14
C ILE A 139 4.34 -5.71 -4.99
N ILE A 140 3.69 -4.67 -4.50
CA ILE A 140 4.17 -3.83 -3.41
C ILE A 140 3.15 -3.91 -2.28
N ASN A 141 3.55 -4.51 -1.15
CA ASN A 141 2.72 -4.64 0.03
C ASN A 141 3.01 -3.50 1.00
N VAL A 142 1.98 -2.81 1.47
CA VAL A 142 2.12 -1.78 2.50
C VAL A 142 1.83 -2.41 3.86
N SER A 143 2.92 -2.70 4.60
CA SER A 143 2.86 -3.14 5.99
C SER A 143 2.83 -1.94 6.95
N SER A 144 3.53 -2.01 8.06
CA SER A 144 3.71 -0.94 9.04
C SER A 144 4.91 -1.24 9.93
N VAL A 145 5.48 -0.21 10.57
CA VAL A 145 6.44 -0.41 11.68
C VAL A 145 5.82 -1.17 12.86
N ALA A 146 4.49 -1.19 12.99
CA ALA A 146 3.78 -2.02 13.94
C ALA A 146 3.97 -3.53 13.69
N GLY A 147 4.31 -3.95 12.47
CA GLY A 147 4.69 -5.32 12.15
C GLY A 147 6.17 -5.64 12.39
N ILE A 148 7.01 -4.63 12.64
CA ILE A 148 8.44 -4.78 12.93
C ILE A 148 8.72 -4.71 14.42
N ARG A 149 7.94 -3.90 15.15
CA ARG A 149 8.09 -3.62 16.58
C ARG A 149 6.85 -4.04 17.36
N MET A 150 6.95 -4.05 18.69
CA MET A 150 5.79 -4.23 19.54
C MET A 150 4.71 -3.17 19.28
N SER A 151 3.46 -3.56 19.35
CA SER A 151 2.30 -2.69 19.10
C SER A 151 1.19 -2.95 20.13
N PRO A 152 1.40 -2.62 21.42
CA PRO A 152 0.53 -3.05 22.53
C PRO A 152 -0.90 -2.51 22.43
N GLY A 153 -1.12 -1.30 21.89
CA GLY A 153 -2.46 -0.75 21.67
C GLY A 153 -3.17 -1.28 20.40
N PHE A 154 -2.47 -2.09 19.59
CA PHE A 154 -2.94 -2.56 18.28
C PHE A 154 -2.42 -3.98 18.00
N VAL A 155 -2.54 -4.90 18.94
CA VAL A 155 -1.95 -6.25 18.83
C VAL A 155 -2.41 -6.99 17.57
N HIS A 156 -3.69 -6.90 17.22
CA HIS A 156 -4.29 -7.45 16.01
C HIS A 156 -3.67 -6.87 14.73
N TYR A 157 -3.47 -5.56 14.70
CA TYR A 157 -2.86 -4.86 13.57
C TYR A 157 -1.37 -5.20 13.45
N GLY A 158 -0.64 -5.17 14.55
CA GLY A 158 0.77 -5.56 14.60
C GLY A 158 0.99 -6.98 14.10
N ALA A 159 0.18 -7.94 14.57
CA ALA A 159 0.22 -9.33 14.12
C ALA A 159 -0.05 -9.46 12.61
N ALA A 160 -1.12 -8.81 12.11
CA ALA A 160 -1.44 -8.82 10.68
C ALA A 160 -0.31 -8.22 9.84
N LYS A 161 0.25 -7.07 10.24
CA LYS A 161 1.33 -6.40 9.49
C LYS A 161 2.66 -7.15 9.56
N ALA A 162 2.95 -7.88 10.65
CA ALA A 162 4.05 -8.83 10.71
C ALA A 162 3.82 -10.01 9.75
N GLY A 163 2.58 -10.51 9.67
CA GLY A 163 2.17 -11.52 8.69
C GLY A 163 2.41 -11.07 7.25
N VAL A 164 2.09 -9.81 6.91
CA VAL A 164 2.36 -9.23 5.57
C VAL A 164 3.85 -9.22 5.25
N ILE A 165 4.72 -8.90 6.21
CA ILE A 165 6.18 -8.90 6.01
C ILE A 165 6.67 -10.32 5.67
N ASN A 166 6.22 -11.34 6.41
CA ASN A 166 6.59 -12.73 6.12
C ASN A 166 5.97 -13.22 4.80
N LEU A 167 4.69 -12.91 4.56
CA LEU A 167 3.99 -13.23 3.31
C LEU A 167 4.74 -12.67 2.09
N THR A 168 5.23 -11.43 2.15
CA THR A 168 6.03 -10.80 1.10
C THR A 168 7.24 -11.65 0.71
N LYS A 169 8.02 -12.10 1.70
CA LYS A 169 9.22 -12.94 1.47
C LYS A 169 8.85 -14.28 0.84
N SER A 170 7.79 -14.91 1.34
CA SER A 170 7.32 -16.18 0.84
C SER A 170 6.84 -16.08 -0.61
N LEU A 171 6.03 -15.06 -0.93
CA LEU A 171 5.53 -14.84 -2.29
C LEU A 171 6.64 -14.45 -3.25
N ALA A 172 7.63 -13.67 -2.82
CA ALA A 172 8.82 -13.35 -3.61
C ALA A 172 9.59 -14.61 -4.03
N SER A 173 9.75 -15.56 -3.11
CA SER A 173 10.39 -16.85 -3.40
C SER A 173 9.56 -17.72 -4.35
N CYS A 174 8.22 -17.77 -4.13
CA CYS A 174 7.32 -18.58 -4.95
C CYS A 174 7.19 -18.06 -6.38
N TRP A 175 7.16 -16.73 -6.57
CA TRP A 175 6.85 -16.11 -7.86
C TRP A 175 8.06 -15.50 -8.57
N GLY A 176 9.24 -15.49 -7.94
CA GLY A 176 10.50 -15.11 -8.59
C GLY A 176 10.78 -15.86 -9.89
N PRO A 177 10.52 -17.19 -9.98
CA PRO A 177 10.64 -17.95 -11.24
C PRO A 177 9.74 -17.45 -12.39
N HIS A 178 8.75 -16.61 -12.10
CA HIS A 178 7.84 -16.00 -13.07
C HIS A 178 8.12 -14.51 -13.31
N ASP A 179 9.30 -14.02 -12.91
CA ASP A 179 9.68 -12.60 -13.00
C ASP A 179 8.73 -11.64 -12.27
N ILE A 180 8.10 -12.10 -11.18
CA ILE A 180 7.29 -11.27 -10.30
C ILE A 180 8.10 -10.86 -9.08
N ASN A 181 8.38 -9.55 -8.94
CA ASN A 181 8.98 -9.01 -7.73
C ASN A 181 7.89 -8.71 -6.69
N VAL A 182 8.12 -9.13 -5.44
CA VAL A 182 7.23 -8.83 -4.33
C VAL A 182 8.02 -8.15 -3.22
N ASN A 183 7.72 -6.90 -2.91
CA ASN A 183 8.41 -6.12 -1.88
C ASN A 183 7.44 -5.50 -0.88
N CYS A 184 7.96 -5.08 0.27
CA CYS A 184 7.18 -4.55 1.36
C CYS A 184 7.68 -3.16 1.78
N ILE A 185 6.78 -2.17 1.84
CA ILE A 185 7.05 -0.88 2.49
C ILE A 185 6.41 -0.93 3.88
N ALA A 186 7.14 -0.50 4.92
CA ALA A 186 6.63 -0.43 6.28
C ALA A 186 6.65 1.03 6.79
N PRO A 187 5.59 1.81 6.52
CA PRO A 187 5.47 3.16 7.04
C PRO A 187 5.34 3.16 8.57
N GLY A 188 5.94 4.17 9.22
CA GLY A 188 5.60 4.56 10.58
C GLY A 188 4.36 5.46 10.61
N LEU A 189 4.21 6.24 11.68
CA LEU A 189 3.25 7.34 11.69
C LEU A 189 3.60 8.26 10.52
N THR A 190 2.67 8.38 9.56
CA THR A 190 2.85 9.16 8.33
C THR A 190 1.87 10.31 8.34
N ALA A 191 2.30 11.51 7.98
CA ALA A 191 1.54 12.75 8.09
C ALA A 191 0.39 12.82 7.07
N THR A 192 -0.61 11.97 7.24
CA THR A 192 -1.85 11.96 6.45
C THR A 192 -2.98 12.69 7.20
N GLU A 193 -4.01 13.10 6.48
CA GLU A 193 -5.20 13.75 7.05
C GLU A 193 -5.85 12.90 8.16
N GLY A 194 -5.86 11.57 8.03
CA GLY A 194 -6.47 10.65 9.00
C GLY A 194 -5.74 10.50 10.33
N VAL A 195 -4.53 11.06 10.46
CA VAL A 195 -3.70 11.00 11.68
C VAL A 195 -3.20 12.38 12.13
N ALA A 196 -3.80 13.45 11.62
CA ALA A 196 -3.38 14.82 11.90
C ALA A 196 -3.28 15.13 13.41
N ASP A 197 -4.27 14.65 14.17
CA ASP A 197 -4.34 14.84 15.64
C ASP A 197 -3.27 14.07 16.42
N TRP A 198 -2.57 13.13 15.76
CA TRP A 198 -1.55 12.28 16.39
C TRP A 198 -0.13 12.74 16.05
N LEU A 199 0.00 13.76 15.19
CA LEU A 199 1.29 14.26 14.80
C LEU A 199 1.92 15.08 15.94
N PRO A 200 3.21 14.88 16.24
CA PRO A 200 3.91 15.72 17.20
C PRO A 200 4.07 17.15 16.65
N PRO A 201 4.29 18.15 17.51
CA PRO A 201 4.63 19.48 17.05
C PRO A 201 5.95 19.49 16.27
N ARG A 202 6.08 20.35 15.26
CA ARG A 202 7.32 20.53 14.48
C ARG A 202 8.43 21.27 15.23
N THR A 203 8.12 21.81 16.40
CA THR A 203 9.06 22.52 17.28
C THR A 203 9.17 21.81 18.62
N ARG A 204 10.38 21.76 19.15
CA ARG A 204 10.67 21.26 20.50
C ARG A 204 10.21 22.26 21.57
N LYS A 205 10.21 21.83 22.83
CA LYS A 205 9.82 22.72 23.97
C LYS A 205 10.69 23.95 24.13
N ASP A 206 11.95 23.91 23.69
CA ASP A 206 12.90 25.00 23.66
C ASP A 206 12.78 25.94 22.45
N GLY A 207 11.78 25.68 21.56
CA GLY A 207 11.54 26.46 20.35
C GLY A 207 12.39 26.06 19.15
N SER A 208 13.33 25.11 19.29
CA SER A 208 14.14 24.63 18.18
C SER A 208 13.30 23.71 17.25
N PRO A 209 13.61 23.68 15.93
CA PRO A 209 12.90 22.81 15.01
C PRO A 209 13.23 21.33 15.28
N VAL A 210 12.25 20.44 15.12
CA VAL A 210 12.49 19.00 15.10
C VAL A 210 13.21 18.65 13.79
N PRO A 211 14.35 17.93 13.83
CA PRO A 211 15.05 17.49 12.62
C PRO A 211 14.13 16.64 11.72
N ASN A 212 14.25 16.79 10.40
CA ASN A 212 13.38 16.11 9.45
C ASN A 212 13.35 14.57 9.65
N LEU A 213 14.49 13.94 9.93
CA LEU A 213 14.52 12.49 10.18
C LEU A 213 13.88 12.04 11.50
N GLN A 214 13.61 12.99 12.42
CA GLN A 214 12.90 12.73 13.68
C GLN A 214 11.42 13.11 13.61
N PHE A 215 10.97 13.74 12.53
CA PHE A 215 9.57 14.06 12.29
C PHE A 215 8.91 12.95 11.44
N PRO A 216 7.60 12.65 11.65
CA PRO A 216 6.87 11.69 10.82
C PRO A 216 6.98 12.04 9.34
N PRO A 217 7.28 11.05 8.46
CA PRO A 217 7.39 11.29 7.02
C PRO A 217 6.04 11.72 6.42
N ASP A 218 6.12 12.52 5.37
CA ASP A 218 4.96 12.83 4.55
C ASP A 218 4.60 11.61 3.67
N PRO A 219 3.34 11.42 3.27
CA PRO A 219 2.93 10.27 2.48
C PRO A 219 3.57 10.23 1.08
N GLU A 220 4.06 11.35 0.59
CA GLU A 220 4.85 11.45 -0.64
C GLU A 220 6.13 10.62 -0.59
N HIS A 221 6.82 10.55 0.56
CA HIS A 221 8.02 9.71 0.71
C HIS A 221 7.70 8.21 0.53
N VAL A 222 6.50 7.79 0.93
CA VAL A 222 6.03 6.41 0.68
C VAL A 222 5.71 6.21 -0.80
N ALA A 223 5.11 7.21 -1.44
CA ALA A 223 4.77 7.18 -2.85
C ALA A 223 6.02 7.15 -3.74
N ASP A 224 7.05 7.93 -3.41
CA ASP A 224 8.32 7.96 -4.15
C ASP A 224 9.02 6.58 -4.12
N LEU A 225 9.04 5.94 -2.94
CA LEU A 225 9.58 4.58 -2.83
C LEU A 225 8.70 3.57 -3.59
N ALA A 226 7.38 3.73 -3.58
CA ALA A 226 6.49 2.87 -4.36
C ALA A 226 6.74 3.01 -5.88
N VAL A 227 7.01 4.23 -6.39
CA VAL A 227 7.42 4.46 -7.79
C VAL A 227 8.73 3.75 -8.10
N PHE A 228 9.74 3.88 -7.23
CA PHE A 228 11.02 3.18 -7.40
C PHE A 228 10.83 1.66 -7.46
N LEU A 229 10.08 1.07 -6.51
CA LEU A 229 9.84 -0.37 -6.45
C LEU A 229 8.98 -0.90 -7.62
N ALA A 230 8.19 -0.04 -8.27
CA ALA A 230 7.41 -0.35 -9.45
C ALA A 230 8.21 -0.23 -10.76
N SER A 231 9.35 0.47 -10.74
CA SER A 231 10.17 0.74 -11.91
C SER A 231 11.17 -0.37 -12.21
N ASP A 232 11.80 -0.31 -13.39
CA ASP A 232 12.85 -1.25 -13.78
C ASP A 232 14.15 -1.05 -12.97
N SER A 233 14.31 0.10 -12.30
CA SER A 233 15.45 0.35 -11.39
C SER A 233 15.49 -0.61 -10.20
N SER A 234 14.38 -1.23 -9.84
CA SER A 234 14.27 -2.23 -8.76
C SER A 234 14.15 -3.67 -9.26
N ALA A 235 14.45 -3.95 -10.54
CA ALA A 235 14.23 -5.27 -11.15
C ALA A 235 14.90 -6.45 -10.43
N ARG A 236 15.98 -6.19 -9.68
CA ARG A 236 16.71 -7.21 -8.91
C ARG A 236 16.42 -7.19 -7.41
N ILE A 237 15.37 -6.44 -6.99
CA ILE A 237 14.95 -6.31 -5.59
C ILE A 237 13.63 -7.08 -5.43
N SER A 238 13.64 -8.15 -4.62
CA SER A 238 12.45 -8.93 -4.30
C SER A 238 12.58 -9.59 -2.93
N GLY A 239 11.49 -9.64 -2.18
CA GLY A 239 11.45 -10.16 -0.82
C GLY A 239 11.89 -9.16 0.25
N GLU A 240 12.15 -7.91 -0.10
CA GLU A 240 12.75 -6.92 0.77
C GLU A 240 11.71 -6.08 1.53
N LEU A 241 12.15 -5.60 2.71
CA LEU A 241 11.38 -4.75 3.61
C LEU A 241 12.03 -3.37 3.72
N PHE A 242 11.25 -2.32 3.43
CA PHE A 242 11.69 -0.93 3.44
C PHE A 242 10.94 -0.13 4.50
N PRO A 243 11.50 0.09 5.70
CA PRO A 243 10.89 0.96 6.70
C PRO A 243 11.03 2.45 6.32
N ILE A 244 9.92 3.19 6.36
CA ILE A 244 9.92 4.66 6.23
C ILE A 244 9.31 5.25 7.51
N ARG A 245 10.12 5.83 8.37
CA ARG A 245 9.69 6.28 9.69
C ARG A 245 10.57 7.38 10.25
N ALA A 246 10.01 8.14 11.19
CA ALA A 246 10.82 9.00 12.04
C ALA A 246 11.84 8.15 12.84
N LEU A 247 13.06 8.66 12.96
CA LEU A 247 14.08 8.09 13.84
C LEU A 247 13.89 8.63 15.26
N THR A 248 13.87 7.74 16.22
CA THR A 248 13.91 8.12 17.64
C THR A 248 15.34 8.42 18.05
N GLU A 249 15.55 9.42 18.92
CA GLU A 249 16.85 9.60 19.57
C GLU A 249 17.24 8.31 20.31
N LEU A 250 18.50 7.95 20.20
CA LEU A 250 19.08 6.94 21.08
C LEU A 250 19.10 7.53 22.50
N ALA A 251 18.39 6.89 23.41
CA ALA A 251 18.41 7.26 24.83
C ALA A 251 19.76 6.90 25.46
#